data_79b1805f688fb478d40b7175415b8b2a
#
_entry.id   79b1805f688fb478d40b7175415b8b2a
#
_cell.length_a   1.000
_cell.length_b   1.000
_cell.length_c   1.000
_cell.angle_alpha   90.00
_cell.angle_beta   90.00
_cell.angle_gamma   90.00
#
_symmetry.space_group_name_H-M   'P 1'
#
loop_
_entity.id
_entity.type
_entity.pdbx_description
1 polymer ?
#
loop_
_entity_poly.entity_id
_entity_poly.type
_entity_poly.pdbx_seq_one_letter_code
_entity_poly.pdbx_strand_id
1 'polypeptide(L)'
;MRTFENVTETRSRTMSHIRGKNTSIEVALCKALWEKGYRYRKNYKALPGSPDICLTKYKLAIFCDSEFFHGKDWEVLKPRVEKGNNGEYWVNKIQNNMERDSEIDKRLLFLGWTVMHFWGKDILKKTDACVRAIEEVILDIQLSQADGAE
;
A
#
# COMPACT_ATOMS: atom_id res chain seq x y z
N MET A 1 14.11 0.43 8.43
CA MET A 1 14.61 0.67 8.09
C MET A 1 15.07 0.65 7.05
N ARG A 2 15.21 0.69 6.34
CA ARG A 2 15.72 0.52 5.32
C ARG A 2 16.60 1.45 5.15
N THR A 3 17.51 1.55 5.50
CA THR A 3 18.33 2.30 5.32
C THR A 3 19.22 2.01 4.82
N PHE A 4 20.04 1.85 4.81
CA PHE A 4 20.73 1.40 4.45
C PHE A 4 21.81 1.59 4.44
N GLU A 5 22.65 1.90 4.96
CA GLU A 5 23.51 1.87 4.88
C GLU A 5 24.37 1.69 5.50
N ASN A 6 25.31 1.94 6.30
CA ASN A 6 26.14 1.62 6.92
C ASN A 6 25.91 0.77 7.54
N VAL A 7 25.49 0.42 7.19
CA VAL A 7 25.11 -0.69 7.75
C VAL A 7 26.05 -1.77 7.52
N THR A 8 26.04 -2.71 8.38
CA THR A 8 26.82 -3.92 8.17
C THR A 8 26.26 -4.61 6.94
N GLU A 9 27.06 -5.49 6.40
CA GLU A 9 26.63 -6.21 5.22
C GLU A 9 25.35 -6.99 5.47
N THR A 10 25.25 -7.66 6.62
CA THR A 10 24.06 -8.40 6.98
C THR A 10 22.85 -7.49 7.04
N ARG A 11 23.03 -6.35 7.67
CA ARG A 11 21.94 -5.40 7.79
C ARG A 11 21.53 -4.85 6.42
N SER A 12 22.51 -4.60 5.57
CA SER A 12 22.24 -4.13 4.24
C SER A 12 21.40 -5.15 3.45
N ARG A 13 21.75 -6.42 3.57
CA ARG A 13 20.98 -7.46 2.91
C ARG A 13 19.57 -7.56 3.46
N THR A 14 19.44 -7.43 4.79
CA THR A 14 18.12 -7.44 5.41
C THR A 14 17.27 -6.30 4.89
N MET A 15 17.84 -5.11 4.79
CA MET A 15 17.12 -3.98 4.27
C MET A 15 16.71 -4.18 2.82
N SER A 16 17.57 -4.80 2.04
CA SER A 16 17.26 -5.10 0.65
C SER A 16 16.05 -6.03 0.52
N HIS A 17 15.92 -6.98 1.44
CA HIS A 17 14.81 -7.90 1.40
C HIS A 17 13.51 -7.30 1.90
N ILE A 18 13.60 -6.27 2.74
CA ILE A 18 12.41 -5.64 3.30
C ILE A 18 11.68 -4.81 2.27
N ARG A 19 12.39 -4.12 1.44
CA ARG A 19 11.76 -3.25 0.47
C ARG A 19 11.42 -4.00 -0.79
N GLY A 20 10.54 -3.44 -1.55
CA GLY A 20 10.23 -3.96 -2.85
C GLY A 20 9.08 -4.93 -2.85
N LYS A 21 9.18 -5.93 -3.69
CA LYS A 21 8.06 -6.78 -4.04
C LYS A 21 7.96 -8.00 -3.14
N ASN A 22 6.76 -8.55 -3.09
CA ASN A 22 6.50 -9.82 -2.41
C ASN A 22 6.86 -9.81 -0.94
N THR A 23 6.59 -8.69 -0.27
CA THR A 23 6.70 -8.64 1.18
C THR A 23 5.64 -9.56 1.79
N SER A 24 5.83 -9.91 3.06
CA SER A 24 4.90 -10.84 3.71
C SER A 24 3.46 -10.32 3.72
N ILE A 25 3.27 -8.99 3.85
CA ILE A 25 1.92 -8.45 3.84
C ILE A 25 1.29 -8.55 2.46
N GLU A 26 2.06 -8.31 1.40
CA GLU A 26 1.54 -8.45 0.05
C GLU A 26 1.21 -9.90 -0.25
N VAL A 27 2.08 -10.82 0.14
CA VAL A 27 1.86 -12.23 -0.09
C VAL A 27 0.60 -12.72 0.62
N ALA A 28 0.42 -12.29 1.87
CA ALA A 28 -0.76 -12.72 2.64
C ALA A 28 -2.05 -12.26 1.98
N LEU A 29 -2.10 -11.01 1.55
CA LEU A 29 -3.31 -10.48 0.94
C LEU A 29 -3.55 -11.09 -0.44
N CYS A 30 -2.49 -11.25 -1.21
CA CYS A 30 -2.59 -11.89 -2.53
C CYS A 30 -3.13 -13.31 -2.43
N LYS A 31 -2.60 -14.08 -1.48
CA LYS A 31 -3.04 -15.45 -1.31
C LYS A 31 -4.52 -15.51 -0.95
N ALA A 32 -4.94 -14.65 -0.02
CA ALA A 32 -6.33 -14.63 0.41
C ALA A 32 -7.27 -14.26 -0.75
N LEU A 33 -6.86 -13.30 -1.58
CA LEU A 33 -7.67 -12.92 -2.73
C LEU A 33 -7.73 -14.04 -3.77
N TRP A 34 -6.60 -14.68 -4.01
CA TRP A 34 -6.55 -15.78 -4.97
C TRP A 34 -7.47 -16.93 -4.55
N GLU A 35 -7.48 -17.24 -3.26
CA GLU A 35 -8.32 -18.31 -2.74
C GLU A 35 -9.81 -18.00 -2.88
N LYS A 36 -10.15 -16.72 -2.93
CA LYS A 36 -11.53 -16.29 -3.16
C LYS A 36 -11.89 -16.24 -4.64
N GLY A 37 -10.94 -16.54 -5.52
CA GLY A 37 -11.20 -16.57 -6.95
C GLY A 37 -10.84 -15.31 -7.70
N TYR A 38 -10.30 -14.32 -7.00
CA TYR A 38 -9.91 -13.07 -7.68
C TYR A 38 -8.57 -13.24 -8.37
N ARG A 39 -8.42 -12.53 -9.48
CA ARG A 39 -7.18 -12.52 -10.24
C ARG A 39 -6.69 -11.09 -10.32
N TYR A 40 -5.37 -10.90 -10.28
CA TYR A 40 -4.78 -9.59 -10.13
C TYR A 40 -3.41 -9.53 -10.77
N ARG A 41 -2.91 -8.30 -10.93
CA ARG A 41 -1.52 -8.07 -11.33
C ARG A 41 -0.82 -7.46 -10.13
N LYS A 42 0.44 -7.87 -9.91
CA LYS A 42 1.23 -7.39 -8.79
C LYS A 42 2.20 -6.32 -9.27
N ASN A 43 2.38 -5.28 -8.45
CA ASN A 43 3.36 -4.23 -8.71
C ASN A 43 3.22 -3.70 -10.14
N TYR A 44 2.00 -3.27 -10.46
CA TYR A 44 1.61 -2.95 -11.83
C TYR A 44 2.18 -1.60 -12.25
N LYS A 45 3.28 -1.63 -12.99
CA LYS A 45 4.03 -0.42 -13.34
C LYS A 45 3.36 0.45 -14.39
N ALA A 46 2.34 -0.04 -15.05
CA ALA A 46 1.62 0.74 -16.04
C ALA A 46 0.79 1.85 -15.41
N LEU A 47 0.59 1.82 -14.10
CA LEU A 47 -0.19 2.83 -13.38
C LEU A 47 0.70 3.65 -12.46
N PRO A 48 0.29 4.91 -12.19
CA PRO A 48 1.02 5.73 -11.21
C PRO A 48 1.17 5.00 -9.88
N GLY A 49 2.36 5.08 -9.30
CA GLY A 49 2.64 4.48 -8.00
C GLY A 49 2.87 2.99 -8.00
N SER A 50 2.73 2.33 -9.14
CA SER A 50 2.90 0.87 -9.25
C SER A 50 2.16 0.15 -8.14
N PRO A 51 0.82 0.20 -8.13
CA PRO A 51 0.04 -0.41 -7.04
C PRO A 51 0.47 -1.84 -6.78
N ASP A 52 0.50 -2.20 -5.51
CA ASP A 52 0.95 -3.54 -5.10
C ASP A 52 0.07 -4.65 -5.68
N ILE A 53 -1.22 -4.42 -5.69
CA ILE A 53 -2.20 -5.38 -6.22
C ILE A 53 -3.20 -4.62 -7.07
N CYS A 54 -3.39 -5.05 -8.30
CA CYS A 54 -4.38 -4.45 -9.20
C CYS A 54 -5.37 -5.48 -9.67
N LEU A 55 -6.64 -5.25 -9.35
CA LEU A 55 -7.71 -6.05 -9.92
C LEU A 55 -8.20 -5.30 -11.16
N THR A 56 -7.54 -5.57 -12.28
CA THR A 56 -7.78 -4.81 -13.51
C THR A 56 -9.20 -4.93 -14.01
N LYS A 57 -9.83 -6.07 -13.75
CA LYS A 57 -11.22 -6.28 -14.16
C LYS A 57 -12.14 -5.21 -13.58
N TYR A 58 -11.84 -4.74 -12.37
CA TYR A 58 -12.68 -3.77 -11.68
C TYR A 58 -12.07 -2.37 -11.62
N LYS A 59 -10.88 -2.21 -12.18
CA LYS A 59 -10.10 -0.97 -12.07
C LYS A 59 -9.92 -0.59 -10.61
N LEU A 60 -9.48 -1.56 -9.82
CA LEU A 60 -9.25 -1.37 -8.40
C LEU A 60 -7.77 -1.53 -8.10
N ALA A 61 -7.17 -0.48 -7.56
CA ALA A 61 -5.75 -0.46 -7.19
C ALA A 61 -5.64 -0.53 -5.67
N ILE A 62 -4.81 -1.45 -5.19
CA ILE A 62 -4.65 -1.68 -3.75
C ILE A 62 -3.19 -1.48 -3.38
N PHE A 63 -2.97 -0.68 -2.35
CA PHE A 63 -1.64 -0.44 -1.80
C PHE A 63 -1.54 -1.06 -0.41
N CYS A 64 -0.41 -1.71 -0.16
CA CYS A 64 -0.11 -2.30 1.15
C CYS A 64 0.97 -1.42 1.78
N ASP A 65 0.58 -0.58 2.74
CA ASP A 65 1.43 0.48 3.25
C ASP A 65 2.02 0.14 4.60
N SER A 66 3.33 0.37 4.76
CA SER A 66 3.96 0.23 6.07
C SER A 66 3.60 1.46 6.91
N GLU A 67 3.35 1.22 8.19
CA GLU A 67 2.91 2.28 9.08
C GLU A 67 3.94 3.40 9.21
N PHE A 68 5.19 3.03 9.36
CA PHE A 68 6.23 4.03 9.59
C PHE A 68 6.47 4.89 8.34
N PHE A 69 6.70 4.26 7.20
CA PHE A 69 7.11 5.00 6.01
C PHE A 69 5.98 5.81 5.38
N HIS A 70 4.74 5.47 5.70
CA HIS A 70 3.59 6.19 5.16
C HIS A 70 2.91 7.06 6.22
N GLY A 71 3.54 7.22 7.37
CA GLY A 71 3.12 8.20 8.37
C GLY A 71 1.80 7.90 9.05
N LYS A 72 1.53 6.64 9.35
CA LYS A 72 0.30 6.33 10.07
C LYS A 72 0.28 7.07 11.41
N ASP A 73 -0.87 7.69 11.72
CA ASP A 73 -1.03 8.47 12.94
C ASP A 73 0.08 9.52 13.07
N TRP A 74 0.28 10.28 12.02
CA TRP A 74 1.41 11.19 11.89
C TRP A 74 1.50 12.18 13.05
N GLU A 75 0.39 12.63 13.57
CA GLU A 75 0.40 13.56 14.68
C GLU A 75 1.10 12.97 15.90
N VAL A 76 0.95 11.68 16.12
CA VAL A 76 1.61 10.98 17.22
C VAL A 76 3.04 10.59 16.85
N LEU A 77 3.24 10.15 15.62
CA LEU A 77 4.53 9.64 15.18
C LEU A 77 5.58 10.74 15.02
N LYS A 78 5.18 11.89 14.49
CA LYS A 78 6.14 12.94 14.16
C LYS A 78 7.02 13.36 15.34
N PRO A 79 6.44 13.66 16.54
CA PRO A 79 7.28 14.04 17.67
C PRO A 79 8.29 12.97 18.07
N ARG A 80 7.91 11.71 17.94
CA ARG A 80 8.84 10.61 18.26
C ARG A 80 9.98 10.55 17.28
N VAL A 81 9.67 10.75 16.00
CA VAL A 81 10.69 10.72 14.95
C VAL A 81 11.65 11.88 15.11
N GLU A 82 11.11 13.06 15.45
CA GLU A 82 11.92 14.26 15.63
C GLU A 82 12.97 14.08 16.72
N LYS A 83 12.64 13.32 17.75
CA LYS A 83 13.56 13.11 18.88
C LYS A 83 14.61 12.03 18.61
N GLY A 84 14.46 11.25 17.55
CA GLY A 84 15.36 10.16 17.25
C GLY A 84 16.58 10.60 16.47
N ASN A 85 17.43 9.65 16.14
CA ASN A 85 18.60 9.89 15.32
C ASN A 85 18.15 10.31 13.92
N ASN A 86 18.77 11.39 13.41
CA ASN A 86 18.43 11.91 12.09
C ASN A 86 16.95 12.26 11.99
N GLY A 87 16.41 12.81 13.07
CA GLY A 87 14.96 13.09 13.12
C GLY A 87 14.49 13.97 11.99
N GLU A 88 15.23 15.03 11.68
CA GLU A 88 14.82 15.93 10.62
C GLU A 88 14.78 15.22 9.27
N TYR A 89 15.78 14.38 9.01
CA TYR A 89 15.80 13.62 7.76
C TYR A 89 14.57 12.73 7.64
N TRP A 90 14.25 12.02 8.71
CA TRP A 90 13.12 11.08 8.67
C TRP A 90 11.77 11.78 8.60
N VAL A 91 11.63 12.92 9.30
CA VAL A 91 10.40 13.70 9.21
C VAL A 91 10.18 14.12 7.75
N ASN A 92 11.21 14.67 7.13
CA ASN A 92 11.10 15.11 5.74
C ASN A 92 10.82 13.94 4.80
N LYS A 93 11.48 12.81 5.03
CA LYS A 93 11.30 11.63 4.20
C LYS A 93 9.87 11.12 4.26
N ILE A 94 9.33 11.01 5.48
CA ILE A 94 7.98 10.51 5.67
C ILE A 94 6.95 11.48 5.09
N GLN A 95 7.13 12.78 5.33
CA GLN A 95 6.22 13.77 4.77
C GLN A 95 6.21 13.74 3.25
N ASN A 96 7.39 13.58 2.64
CA ASN A 96 7.47 13.46 1.19
C ASN A 96 6.74 12.22 0.70
N ASN A 97 6.86 11.11 1.43
CA ASN A 97 6.14 9.89 1.08
C ASN A 97 4.64 10.09 1.15
N MET A 98 4.17 10.78 2.19
CA MET A 98 2.73 11.05 2.35
C MET A 98 2.19 11.92 1.23
N GLU A 99 2.96 12.94 0.85
CA GLU A 99 2.56 13.82 -0.26
C GLU A 99 2.52 13.06 -1.57
N ARG A 100 3.51 12.20 -1.79
CA ARG A 100 3.54 11.39 -3.00
C ARG A 100 2.35 10.43 -3.04
N ASP A 101 2.02 9.82 -1.91
CA ASP A 101 0.88 8.93 -1.85
C ASP A 101 -0.40 9.66 -2.23
N SER A 102 -0.57 10.87 -1.71
CA SER A 102 -1.75 11.69 -2.02
C SER A 102 -1.81 12.02 -3.51
N GLU A 103 -0.68 12.38 -4.09
CA GLU A 103 -0.62 12.72 -5.51
C GLU A 103 -0.92 11.50 -6.38
N ILE A 104 -0.40 10.35 -6.00
CA ILE A 104 -0.64 9.11 -6.73
C ILE A 104 -2.13 8.76 -6.69
N ASP A 105 -2.75 8.88 -5.51
CA ASP A 105 -4.18 8.60 -5.38
C ASP A 105 -4.99 9.49 -6.30
N LYS A 106 -4.66 10.77 -6.36
CA LYS A 106 -5.37 11.70 -7.23
C LYS A 106 -5.25 11.32 -8.70
N ARG A 107 -4.05 10.92 -9.10
CA ARG A 107 -3.82 10.51 -10.49
C ARG A 107 -4.62 9.26 -10.84
N LEU A 108 -4.64 8.28 -9.94
CA LEU A 108 -5.38 7.05 -10.16
C LEU A 108 -6.88 7.33 -10.25
N LEU A 109 -7.39 8.17 -9.36
CA LEU A 109 -8.80 8.55 -9.40
C LEU A 109 -9.14 9.26 -10.71
N PHE A 110 -8.25 10.15 -11.15
CA PHE A 110 -8.45 10.85 -12.42
C PHE A 110 -8.52 9.87 -13.59
N LEU A 111 -7.75 8.78 -13.52
CA LEU A 111 -7.75 7.76 -14.56
C LEU A 111 -8.93 6.80 -14.47
N GLY A 112 -9.82 7.01 -13.51
CA GLY A 112 -11.00 6.18 -13.36
C GLY A 112 -10.81 4.96 -12.48
N TRP A 113 -9.74 4.92 -11.72
CA TRP A 113 -9.47 3.79 -10.83
C TRP A 113 -9.99 4.08 -9.42
N THR A 114 -10.42 3.04 -8.75
CA THR A 114 -10.72 3.10 -7.33
C THR A 114 -9.45 2.71 -6.59
N VAL A 115 -9.15 3.39 -5.49
CA VAL A 115 -7.90 3.18 -4.76
C VAL A 115 -8.22 2.77 -3.34
N MET A 116 -7.53 1.73 -2.86
CA MET A 116 -7.64 1.30 -1.47
C MET A 116 -6.24 1.18 -0.88
N HIS A 117 -6.12 1.56 0.38
CA HIS A 117 -4.88 1.43 1.13
C HIS A 117 -5.13 0.60 2.37
N PHE A 118 -4.24 -0.32 2.66
CA PHE A 118 -4.30 -1.12 3.89
C PHE A 118 -2.97 -1.01 4.61
N TRP A 119 -3.04 -0.86 5.92
CA TRP A 119 -1.84 -0.87 6.74
C TRP A 119 -1.34 -2.30 6.91
N GLY A 120 -0.02 -2.47 6.91
CA GLY A 120 0.59 -3.78 6.97
C GLY A 120 0.12 -4.62 8.15
N LYS A 121 0.01 -4.00 9.33
CA LYS A 121 -0.43 -4.73 10.51
C LYS A 121 -1.87 -5.23 10.37
N ASP A 122 -2.73 -4.42 9.75
CA ASP A 122 -4.11 -4.84 9.53
C ASP A 122 -4.16 -6.02 8.58
N ILE A 123 -3.33 -6.01 7.55
CA ILE A 123 -3.29 -7.13 6.61
C ILE A 123 -2.90 -8.42 7.33
N LEU A 124 -1.86 -8.37 8.17
CA LEU A 124 -1.38 -9.56 8.86
C LEU A 124 -2.33 -10.04 9.93
N LYS A 125 -2.93 -9.12 10.68
CA LYS A 125 -3.78 -9.49 11.80
C LYS A 125 -5.23 -9.70 11.43
N LYS A 126 -5.70 -9.04 10.38
CA LYS A 126 -7.10 -9.05 10.00
C LYS A 126 -7.24 -9.24 8.49
N THR A 127 -6.54 -10.23 7.96
CA THR A 127 -6.56 -10.51 6.53
C THR A 127 -7.98 -10.65 6.01
N ASP A 128 -8.82 -11.41 6.71
CA ASP A 128 -10.19 -11.64 6.27
C ASP A 128 -11.00 -10.36 6.23
N ALA A 129 -10.78 -9.46 7.18
CA ALA A 129 -11.48 -8.18 7.20
C ALA A 129 -11.05 -7.32 6.01
N CYS A 130 -9.77 -7.36 5.67
CA CYS A 130 -9.27 -6.63 4.50
C CYS A 130 -9.90 -7.18 3.22
N VAL A 131 -9.98 -8.49 3.09
CA VAL A 131 -10.60 -9.11 1.92
C VAL A 131 -12.07 -8.72 1.83
N ARG A 132 -12.78 -8.74 2.95
CA ARG A 132 -14.20 -8.34 2.94
C ARG A 132 -14.37 -6.89 2.51
N ALA A 133 -13.49 -6.00 2.97
CA ALA A 133 -13.53 -4.60 2.55
C ALA A 133 -13.34 -4.49 1.03
N ILE A 134 -12.41 -5.27 0.48
CA ILE A 134 -12.17 -5.29 -0.95
C ILE A 134 -13.42 -5.80 -1.68
N GLU A 135 -14.02 -6.85 -1.17
CA GLU A 135 -15.23 -7.41 -1.81
C GLU A 135 -16.39 -6.43 -1.79
N GLU A 136 -16.54 -5.67 -0.70
CA GLU A 136 -17.57 -4.65 -0.64
C GLU A 136 -17.36 -3.56 -1.68
N VAL A 137 -16.12 -3.14 -1.86
CA VAL A 137 -15.80 -2.13 -2.86
C VAL A 137 -16.06 -2.68 -4.26
N ILE A 138 -15.71 -3.94 -4.51
CA ILE A 138 -15.98 -4.57 -5.80
C ILE A 138 -17.48 -4.58 -6.07
N LEU A 139 -18.28 -4.91 -5.07
CA LEU A 139 -19.73 -4.90 -5.23
C LEU A 139 -20.21 -3.50 -5.58
N ASP A 140 -19.72 -2.48 -4.90
CA ASP A 140 -20.10 -1.10 -5.19
C ASP A 140 -19.73 -0.72 -6.63
N ILE A 141 -18.55 -1.14 -7.08
CA ILE A 141 -18.13 -0.88 -8.45
C ILE A 141 -19.06 -1.54 -9.43
N GLN A 142 -19.42 -2.79 -9.19
CA GLN A 142 -20.32 -3.52 -10.07
C GLN A 142 -21.71 -2.89 -10.12
N LEU A 143 -22.22 -2.46 -8.97
CA LEU A 143 -23.53 -1.82 -8.92
C LEU A 143 -23.53 -0.49 -9.67
N SER A 144 -22.45 0.27 -9.54
CA SER A 144 -22.31 1.53 -10.26
C SER A 144 -22.27 1.31 -11.77
N GLN A 145 -21.61 0.27 -12.21
CA GLN A 145 -21.54 -0.06 -13.63
C GLN A 145 -22.91 -0.48 -14.16
N ALA A 146 -23.64 -1.24 -13.37
CA ALA A 146 -24.98 -1.65 -13.76
C ALA A 146 -25.92 -0.44 -13.92
N ASP A 147 -25.82 0.51 -12.97
CA ASP A 147 -26.60 1.74 -13.06
C ASP A 147 -26.20 2.55 -14.28
N GLY A 148 -24.90 2.62 -14.54
CA GLY A 148 -24.41 3.37 -15.68
C GLY A 148 -24.73 2.74 -17.02
N ALA A 149 -25.06 1.47 -17.03
CA ALA A 149 -25.40 0.77 -18.28
C ALA A 149 -26.77 1.14 -18.81
N GLU A 150 -27.57 1.79 -17.98
CA GLU A 150 -28.86 2.26 -18.43
C GLU A 150 -28.73 3.58 -19.17
#